data_57465920dc328a6350150771f78e1056
#
_entry.id   57465920dc328a6350150771f78e1056
#
_cell.length_a   1.000
_cell.length_b   1.000
_cell.length_c   1.000
_cell.angle_alpha   90.00
_cell.angle_beta   90.00
_cell.angle_gamma   90.00
#
_symmetry.space_group_name_H-M   'P 1'
#
loop_
_entity.id
_entity.type
_entity.pdbx_description
1 polymer ?
#
loop_
_entity_poly.entity_id
_entity_poly.type
_entity_poly.pdbx_seq_one_letter_code
_entity_poly.pdbx_strand_id
1 'polypeptide(L)'
;VIRSVYILERTGNIVFTKEYAESESKHSLIEFLVNLTNFLGTVDLEGKTEHMNLAISRFFYAVRGEFTFVFVADKADDNTQIEEKVGQLVAIFMRDYVELARNHQPLDGFDDKVDEIAVTMVKVAILGFAGVGKTTTLHLLRGETLPLVHDPTIGVSIKKLPEEVENANIVLWDLAGQSRFSILWAKMIANAQVVVIVTDSTLENVLRSKKLVSLVKEEVPDAKVIGIANKQDLPTALTPERVGQILSVSTYELVAIDISYRDRLIQIIRRAILEGKSDKKSN
;
A
#
# COMPACT_ATOMS: atom_id res chain seq x y z
N VAL A 1 -3.42 4.62 2.37
CA VAL A 1 -4.00 3.25 2.49
C VAL A 1 -4.39 3.02 3.94
N ILE A 2 -5.65 2.68 4.20
CA ILE A 2 -6.08 2.27 5.53
C ILE A 2 -5.37 0.96 5.88
N ARG A 3 -4.67 0.94 7.00
CA ARG A 3 -3.92 -0.22 7.51
C ARG A 3 -4.75 -1.06 8.44
N SER A 4 -5.59 -0.40 9.23
CA SER A 4 -6.49 -1.08 10.16
C SER A 4 -7.67 -0.20 10.54
N VAL A 5 -8.75 -0.87 10.92
CA VAL A 5 -10.00 -0.27 11.41
C VAL A 5 -10.32 -0.92 12.74
N TYR A 6 -10.62 -0.10 13.74
CA TYR A 6 -11.06 -0.52 15.06
C TYR A 6 -12.35 0.21 15.42
N ILE A 7 -13.27 -0.50 16.01
CA ILE A 7 -14.47 0.08 16.63
C ILE A 7 -14.47 -0.37 18.08
N LEU A 8 -14.51 0.59 19.00
CA LEU A 8 -14.45 0.35 20.43
C LEU A 8 -15.70 0.95 21.10
N GLU A 9 -16.17 0.30 22.15
CA GLU A 9 -17.13 0.89 23.07
C GLU A 9 -16.42 1.91 23.99
N ARG A 10 -17.19 2.78 24.61
CA ARG A 10 -16.69 3.72 25.62
C ARG A 10 -15.97 3.03 26.80
N THR A 11 -16.33 1.79 27.08
CA THR A 11 -15.69 0.92 28.08
C THR A 11 -14.29 0.46 27.69
N GLY A 12 -13.89 0.67 26.43
CA GLY A 12 -12.64 0.18 25.84
C GLY A 12 -12.74 -1.22 25.23
N ASN A 13 -13.91 -1.87 25.26
CA ASN A 13 -14.11 -3.14 24.60
C ASN A 13 -14.03 -2.99 23.08
N ILE A 14 -13.33 -3.89 22.41
CA ILE A 14 -13.25 -3.91 20.96
C ILE A 14 -14.49 -4.62 20.41
N VAL A 15 -15.29 -3.90 19.64
CA VAL A 15 -16.50 -4.40 18.97
C VAL A 15 -16.15 -4.97 17.59
N PHE A 16 -15.21 -4.34 16.90
CA PHE A 16 -14.76 -4.75 15.58
C PHE A 16 -13.29 -4.41 15.36
N THR A 17 -12.59 -5.31 14.67
CA THR A 17 -11.22 -5.06 14.23
C THR A 17 -11.00 -5.66 12.85
N LYS A 18 -10.39 -4.88 11.96
CA LYS A 18 -9.90 -5.32 10.66
C LYS A 18 -8.49 -4.80 10.44
N GLU A 19 -7.58 -5.70 10.17
CA GLU A 19 -6.17 -5.37 9.92
C GLU A 19 -5.79 -5.81 8.52
N TYR A 20 -5.23 -4.88 7.74
CA TYR A 20 -4.71 -5.11 6.39
C TYR A 20 -3.19 -5.25 6.38
N ALA A 21 -2.57 -5.07 7.54
CA ALA A 21 -1.15 -5.21 7.78
C ALA A 21 -0.85 -5.61 9.20
N GLU A 22 0.17 -6.41 9.40
CA GLU A 22 0.71 -6.66 10.74
C GLU A 22 1.19 -5.33 11.33
N SER A 23 0.61 -4.93 12.46
CA SER A 23 1.11 -3.79 13.22
C SER A 23 2.18 -4.28 14.19
N GLU A 24 3.28 -3.52 14.28
CA GLU A 24 4.28 -3.73 15.32
C GLU A 24 3.58 -3.65 16.68
N SER A 25 3.55 -4.77 17.43
CA SER A 25 3.00 -4.86 18.78
C SER A 25 1.50 -4.55 18.91
N LYS A 26 0.67 -5.53 18.56
CA LYS A 26 -0.79 -5.52 18.80
C LYS A 26 -1.18 -5.05 20.22
N HIS A 27 -0.43 -5.48 21.22
CA HIS A 27 -0.71 -5.18 22.63
C HIS A 27 -0.57 -3.69 22.94
N SER A 28 0.53 -3.07 22.50
CA SER A 28 0.76 -1.63 22.70
C SER A 28 -0.24 -0.76 21.93
N LEU A 29 -0.70 -1.22 20.77
CA LEU A 29 -1.71 -0.50 19.98
C LEU A 29 -3.09 -0.56 20.66
N ILE A 30 -3.49 -1.72 21.16
CA ILE A 30 -4.75 -1.89 21.89
C ILE A 30 -4.75 -1.03 23.16
N GLU A 31 -3.69 -1.07 23.95
CA GLU A 31 -3.54 -0.24 25.15
C GLU A 31 -3.61 1.26 24.80
N PHE A 32 -2.95 1.67 23.73
CA PHE A 32 -3.05 3.04 23.22
C PHE A 32 -4.48 3.41 22.80
N LEU A 33 -5.19 2.51 22.08
CA LEU A 33 -6.56 2.74 21.64
C LEU A 33 -7.53 2.88 22.83
N VAL A 34 -7.39 2.05 23.86
CA VAL A 34 -8.19 2.13 25.10
C VAL A 34 -7.94 3.48 25.81
N ASN A 35 -6.68 3.88 25.93
CA ASN A 35 -6.33 5.17 26.53
C ASN A 35 -6.85 6.35 25.70
N LEU A 36 -6.76 6.25 24.37
CA LEU A 36 -7.32 7.24 23.45
C LEU A 36 -8.84 7.34 23.61
N THR A 37 -9.55 6.22 23.68
CA THR A 37 -11.02 6.18 23.86
C THR A 37 -11.43 6.83 25.16
N ASN A 38 -10.72 6.55 26.25
CA ASN A 38 -10.96 7.18 27.55
C ASN A 38 -10.73 8.69 27.51
N PHE A 39 -9.67 9.14 26.82
CA PHE A 39 -9.38 10.57 26.63
C PHE A 39 -10.46 11.25 25.76
N LEU A 40 -10.83 10.63 24.63
CA LEU A 40 -11.84 11.16 23.72
C LEU A 40 -13.24 11.22 24.35
N GLY A 41 -13.55 10.31 25.27
CA GLY A 41 -14.80 10.35 26.05
C GLY A 41 -14.97 11.57 26.93
N THR A 42 -13.88 12.34 27.17
CA THR A 42 -13.91 13.62 27.94
C THR A 42 -14.01 14.85 27.02
N VAL A 43 -13.90 14.70 25.71
CA VAL A 43 -13.90 15.80 24.72
C VAL A 43 -15.16 15.73 23.89
N ASP A 44 -15.80 16.87 23.65
CA ASP A 44 -16.97 16.98 22.79
C ASP A 44 -16.54 16.90 21.30
N LEU A 45 -16.47 15.69 20.79
CA LEU A 45 -16.11 15.36 19.39
C LEU A 45 -17.30 14.77 18.61
N GLU A 46 -18.50 14.85 19.17
CA GLU A 46 -19.68 14.26 18.53
C GLU A 46 -19.92 14.88 17.15
N GLY A 47 -19.96 14.04 16.13
CA GLY A 47 -20.19 14.47 14.75
C GLY A 47 -18.95 14.81 13.95
N LYS A 48 -17.76 14.94 14.53
CA LYS A 48 -16.52 15.27 13.82
C LYS A 48 -15.62 14.05 13.63
N THR A 49 -14.83 14.09 12.56
CA THR A 49 -13.68 13.21 12.36
C THR A 49 -12.43 14.05 12.57
N GLU A 50 -11.57 13.58 13.45
CA GLU A 50 -10.30 14.24 13.76
C GLU A 50 -9.14 13.31 13.44
N HIS A 51 -7.93 13.82 13.35
CA HIS A 51 -6.77 12.97 13.13
C HIS A 51 -5.56 13.41 13.96
N MET A 52 -4.69 12.44 14.24
CA MET A 52 -3.40 12.67 14.91
C MET A 52 -2.29 11.90 14.21
N ASN A 53 -1.08 12.45 14.23
CA ASN A 53 0.10 11.79 13.71
C ASN A 53 0.87 11.10 14.83
N LEU A 54 1.15 9.81 14.66
CA LEU A 54 1.98 9.05 15.57
C LEU A 54 3.03 8.25 14.80
N ALA A 55 4.29 8.49 15.06
CA ALA A 55 5.42 7.85 14.36
C ALA A 55 5.25 7.88 12.82
N ILE A 56 5.08 6.73 12.18
CA ILE A 56 4.94 6.57 10.73
C ILE A 56 3.47 6.54 10.26
N SER A 57 2.53 6.46 11.18
CA SER A 57 1.10 6.32 10.91
C SER A 57 0.32 7.59 11.26
N ARG A 58 -0.87 7.72 10.68
CA ARG A 58 -1.86 8.71 11.01
C ARG A 58 -3.12 8.01 11.50
N PHE A 59 -3.63 8.45 12.62
CA PHE A 59 -4.84 7.94 13.25
C PHE A 59 -5.98 8.90 12.99
N PHE A 60 -7.03 8.43 12.35
CA PHE A 60 -8.30 9.13 12.21
C PHE A 60 -9.27 8.54 13.20
N TYR A 61 -9.99 9.38 13.93
CA TYR A 61 -10.95 8.93 14.91
C TYR A 61 -12.25 9.73 14.85
N ALA A 62 -13.34 9.06 15.13
CA ALA A 62 -14.66 9.66 15.21
C ALA A 62 -15.43 9.02 16.38
N VAL A 63 -16.17 9.83 17.12
CA VAL A 63 -17.02 9.38 18.22
C VAL A 63 -18.48 9.52 17.80
N ARG A 64 -19.27 8.46 17.99
CA ARG A 64 -20.73 8.46 17.74
C ARG A 64 -21.43 7.66 18.85
N GLY A 65 -22.13 8.37 19.73
CA GLY A 65 -22.75 7.76 20.91
C GLY A 65 -21.71 7.07 21.80
N GLU A 66 -21.92 5.79 22.06
CA GLU A 66 -21.01 4.96 22.86
C GLU A 66 -19.83 4.35 22.08
N PHE A 67 -19.74 4.57 20.75
CA PHE A 67 -18.71 3.96 19.91
C PHE A 67 -17.64 4.97 19.49
N THR A 68 -16.40 4.51 19.56
CA THR A 68 -15.22 5.21 19.03
C THR A 68 -14.69 4.40 17.83
N PHE A 69 -14.63 5.06 16.69
CA PHE A 69 -14.08 4.53 15.44
C PHE A 69 -12.66 5.02 15.29
N VAL A 70 -11.73 4.13 15.06
CA VAL A 70 -10.32 4.46 14.84
C VAL A 70 -9.82 3.81 13.56
N PHE A 71 -9.28 4.61 12.66
CA PHE A 71 -8.70 4.19 11.40
C PHE A 71 -7.22 4.55 11.39
N VAL A 72 -6.39 3.58 11.11
CA VAL A 72 -4.95 3.79 10.96
C VAL A 72 -4.63 3.86 9.47
N ALA A 73 -3.96 4.92 9.05
CA ALA A 73 -3.57 5.14 7.66
C ALA A 73 -2.10 5.54 7.55
N ASP A 74 -1.56 5.52 6.34
CA ASP A 74 -0.22 6.04 6.06
C ASP A 74 -0.22 7.57 6.08
N LYS A 75 0.85 8.18 6.57
CA LYS A 75 0.99 9.66 6.58
C LYS A 75 0.94 10.30 5.19
N ALA A 76 1.25 9.52 4.17
CA ALA A 76 1.23 9.97 2.78
C ALA A 76 -0.16 10.01 2.16
N ASP A 77 -1.17 9.46 2.85
CA ASP A 77 -2.54 9.46 2.35
C ASP A 77 -3.17 10.85 2.44
N ASP A 78 -4.06 11.15 1.51
CA ASP A 78 -4.84 12.37 1.52
C ASP A 78 -5.86 12.33 2.67
N ASN A 79 -5.82 13.33 3.55
CA ASN A 79 -6.70 13.40 4.71
C ASN A 79 -8.17 13.40 4.32
N THR A 80 -8.53 14.22 3.33
CA THR A 80 -9.93 14.39 2.91
C THR A 80 -10.52 13.06 2.44
N GLN A 81 -9.75 12.29 1.65
CA GLN A 81 -10.18 10.97 1.18
C GLN A 81 -10.35 9.97 2.34
N ILE A 82 -9.46 10.00 3.34
CA ILE A 82 -9.61 9.11 4.50
C ILE A 82 -10.78 9.55 5.37
N GLU A 83 -10.97 10.84 5.60
CA GLU A 83 -12.12 11.39 6.36
C GLU A 83 -13.45 11.03 5.70
N GLU A 84 -13.57 11.10 4.36
CA GLU A 84 -14.75 10.65 3.63
C GLU A 84 -15.05 9.16 3.86
N LYS A 85 -14.02 8.31 3.81
CA LYS A 85 -14.17 6.87 4.08
C LYS A 85 -14.57 6.59 5.51
N VAL A 86 -13.96 7.27 6.46
CA VAL A 86 -14.36 7.20 7.89
C VAL A 86 -15.82 7.57 8.02
N GLY A 87 -16.24 8.68 7.41
CA GLY A 87 -17.64 9.12 7.42
C GLY A 87 -18.60 8.08 6.83
N GLN A 88 -18.24 7.47 5.70
CA GLN A 88 -19.03 6.42 5.06
C GLN A 88 -19.18 5.17 5.95
N LEU A 89 -18.07 4.67 6.51
CA LEU A 89 -18.08 3.49 7.38
C LEU A 89 -18.85 3.74 8.68
N VAL A 90 -18.66 4.92 9.28
CA VAL A 90 -19.41 5.32 10.46
C VAL A 90 -20.91 5.38 10.17
N ALA A 91 -21.32 5.96 9.03
CA ALA A 91 -22.73 6.06 8.64
C ALA A 91 -23.35 4.67 8.43
N ILE A 92 -22.65 3.75 7.76
CA ILE A 92 -23.09 2.37 7.56
C ILE A 92 -23.23 1.65 8.89
N PHE A 93 -22.22 1.73 9.77
CA PHE A 93 -22.26 1.07 11.07
C PHE A 93 -23.43 1.59 11.93
N MET A 94 -23.59 2.91 12.03
CA MET A 94 -24.65 3.51 12.82
C MET A 94 -26.05 3.26 12.27
N ARG A 95 -26.19 3.05 10.97
CA ARG A 95 -27.49 2.71 10.33
C ARG A 95 -27.85 1.24 10.48
N ASP A 96 -26.91 0.34 10.18
CA ASP A 96 -27.21 -1.06 9.93
C ASP A 96 -26.70 -2.02 11.03
N TYR A 97 -25.70 -1.63 11.83
CA TYR A 97 -24.99 -2.53 12.73
C TYR A 97 -24.99 -2.10 14.20
N VAL A 98 -25.38 -0.87 14.52
CA VAL A 98 -25.33 -0.32 15.89
C VAL A 98 -26.11 -1.15 16.89
N GLU A 99 -27.30 -1.64 16.54
CA GLU A 99 -28.13 -2.46 17.43
C GLU A 99 -27.55 -3.87 17.64
N LEU A 100 -26.93 -4.45 16.61
CA LEU A 100 -26.21 -5.72 16.72
C LEU A 100 -25.03 -5.57 17.68
N ALA A 101 -24.26 -4.49 17.50
CA ALA A 101 -23.12 -4.19 18.37
C ALA A 101 -23.54 -4.00 19.83
N ARG A 102 -24.60 -3.23 20.10
CA ARG A 102 -25.16 -3.03 21.43
C ARG A 102 -25.57 -4.32 22.13
N ASN A 103 -26.08 -5.26 21.34
CA ASN A 103 -26.49 -6.57 21.84
C ASN A 103 -25.37 -7.62 21.80
N HIS A 104 -24.11 -7.20 21.54
CA HIS A 104 -22.95 -8.08 21.38
C HIS A 104 -23.16 -9.25 20.40
N GLN A 105 -23.95 -8.98 19.34
CA GLN A 105 -24.20 -9.93 18.27
C GLN A 105 -23.14 -9.84 17.16
N PRO A 106 -22.92 -10.93 16.40
CA PRO A 106 -22.02 -10.90 15.26
C PRO A 106 -22.38 -9.82 14.23
N LEU A 107 -21.38 -9.13 13.70
CA LEU A 107 -21.54 -8.08 12.69
C LEU A 107 -21.40 -8.68 11.28
N ASP A 108 -22.22 -9.70 10.98
CA ASP A 108 -22.15 -10.43 9.71
C ASP A 108 -22.28 -9.49 8.50
N GLY A 109 -21.32 -9.59 7.57
CA GLY A 109 -21.28 -8.75 6.37
C GLY A 109 -20.68 -7.35 6.57
N PHE A 110 -20.40 -6.92 7.80
CA PHE A 110 -19.71 -5.63 8.02
C PHE A 110 -18.26 -5.67 7.56
N ASP A 111 -17.62 -6.82 7.70
CA ASP A 111 -16.25 -7.07 7.24
C ASP A 111 -16.11 -6.76 5.73
N ASP A 112 -17.06 -7.23 4.91
CA ASP A 112 -17.10 -6.96 3.47
C ASP A 112 -17.30 -5.46 3.17
N LYS A 113 -18.13 -4.77 3.96
CA LYS A 113 -18.35 -3.33 3.81
C LYS A 113 -17.12 -2.52 4.15
N VAL A 114 -16.38 -2.94 5.17
CA VAL A 114 -15.09 -2.33 5.51
C VAL A 114 -14.08 -2.54 4.39
N ASP A 115 -14.01 -3.75 3.81
CA ASP A 115 -13.14 -4.04 2.66
C ASP A 115 -13.49 -3.19 1.44
N GLU A 116 -14.76 -3.08 1.10
CA GLU A 116 -15.24 -2.28 -0.03
C GLU A 116 -14.80 -0.81 0.05
N ILE A 117 -14.83 -0.23 1.26
CA ILE A 117 -14.52 1.18 1.48
C ILE A 117 -13.04 1.41 1.79
N ALA A 118 -12.42 0.56 2.60
CA ALA A 118 -11.02 0.71 3.03
C ALA A 118 -10.03 0.44 1.90
N VAL A 119 -10.28 -0.55 1.05
CA VAL A 119 -9.37 -1.02 0.00
C VAL A 119 -9.51 -0.23 -1.32
N THR A 120 -9.73 1.07 -1.27
CA THR A 120 -9.80 1.91 -2.50
C THR A 120 -8.43 2.43 -2.97
N MET A 121 -7.34 2.03 -2.33
CA MET A 121 -5.99 2.33 -2.79
C MET A 121 -5.17 1.06 -2.94
N VAL A 122 -4.54 0.91 -4.09
CA VAL A 122 -3.61 -0.18 -4.38
C VAL A 122 -2.19 0.36 -4.28
N LYS A 123 -1.45 -0.16 -3.31
CA LYS A 123 -0.03 0.16 -3.16
C LYS A 123 0.80 -0.69 -4.11
N VAL A 124 1.51 -0.03 -5.02
CA VAL A 124 2.49 -0.64 -5.92
C VAL A 124 3.88 -0.14 -5.52
N ALA A 125 4.72 -1.02 -4.99
CA ALA A 125 6.09 -0.68 -4.62
C ALA A 125 7.05 -0.97 -5.76
N ILE A 126 7.94 -0.02 -6.08
CA ILE A 126 8.97 -0.16 -7.11
C ILE A 126 10.34 -0.33 -6.42
N LEU A 127 10.90 -1.52 -6.53
CA LEU A 127 12.18 -1.89 -5.97
C LEU A 127 13.24 -2.10 -7.06
N GLY A 128 14.48 -1.93 -6.70
CA GLY A 128 15.64 -2.16 -7.58
C GLY A 128 16.86 -1.40 -7.07
N PHE A 129 18.03 -1.77 -7.51
CA PHE A 129 19.28 -1.09 -7.12
C PHE A 129 19.42 0.31 -7.75
N ALA A 130 20.40 1.08 -7.30
CA ALA A 130 20.66 2.40 -7.86
C ALA A 130 21.00 2.30 -9.37
N GLY A 131 20.51 3.26 -10.16
CA GLY A 131 20.81 3.36 -11.58
C GLY A 131 20.04 2.45 -12.52
N VAL A 132 19.14 1.56 -12.01
CA VAL A 132 18.33 0.66 -12.87
C VAL A 132 17.17 1.35 -13.60
N GLY A 133 16.85 2.59 -13.24
CA GLY A 133 15.79 3.38 -13.89
C GLY A 133 14.42 3.37 -13.17
N LYS A 134 14.36 3.11 -11.86
CA LYS A 134 13.09 3.15 -11.08
C LYS A 134 12.36 4.48 -11.19
N THR A 135 13.05 5.57 -10.88
CA THR A 135 12.48 6.93 -10.95
C THR A 135 12.08 7.30 -12.37
N THR A 136 12.86 6.87 -13.38
CA THR A 136 12.51 7.03 -14.79
C THR A 136 11.23 6.25 -15.14
N THR A 137 11.10 5.02 -14.65
CA THR A 137 9.88 4.21 -14.78
C THR A 137 8.68 4.88 -14.12
N LEU A 138 8.87 5.52 -12.97
CA LEU A 138 7.82 6.30 -12.30
C LEU A 138 7.36 7.49 -13.17
N HIS A 139 8.32 8.27 -13.72
CA HIS A 139 8.00 9.39 -14.63
C HIS A 139 7.26 8.90 -15.88
N LEU A 140 7.72 7.79 -16.47
CA LEU A 140 7.05 7.16 -17.60
C LEU A 140 5.59 6.82 -17.30
N LEU A 141 5.33 6.14 -16.17
CA LEU A 141 3.98 5.76 -15.73
C LEU A 141 3.08 6.99 -15.58
N ARG A 142 3.61 8.10 -15.08
CA ARG A 142 2.85 9.34 -14.88
C ARG A 142 2.72 10.19 -16.16
N GLY A 143 3.38 9.80 -17.25
CA GLY A 143 3.42 10.61 -18.48
C GLY A 143 4.16 11.93 -18.30
N GLU A 144 5.08 12.01 -17.33
CA GLU A 144 5.88 13.19 -17.04
C GLU A 144 7.11 13.23 -17.96
N THR A 145 7.57 14.45 -18.27
CA THR A 145 8.85 14.64 -18.97
C THR A 145 10.00 14.18 -18.09
N LEU A 146 10.94 13.48 -18.70
CA LEU A 146 12.13 13.03 -17.99
C LEU A 146 13.00 14.22 -17.57
N PRO A 147 13.48 14.27 -16.31
CA PRO A 147 14.40 15.30 -15.88
C PRO A 147 15.71 15.19 -16.66
N LEU A 148 16.25 16.32 -17.11
CA LEU A 148 17.53 16.40 -17.84
C LEU A 148 18.73 16.00 -16.99
N VAL A 149 18.60 16.09 -15.65
CA VAL A 149 19.64 15.74 -14.68
C VAL A 149 19.15 14.60 -13.81
N HIS A 150 19.97 13.56 -13.70
CA HIS A 150 19.70 12.44 -12.80
C HIS A 150 19.98 12.85 -11.36
N ASP A 151 18.92 13.05 -10.57
CA ASP A 151 19.01 13.27 -9.13
C ASP A 151 18.66 11.96 -8.39
N PRO A 152 19.60 11.39 -7.60
CA PRO A 152 19.33 10.15 -6.90
C PRO A 152 18.21 10.30 -5.87
N THR A 153 17.23 9.39 -5.90
CA THR A 153 16.16 9.37 -4.90
C THR A 153 16.75 9.16 -3.50
N ILE A 154 16.46 10.09 -2.59
CA ILE A 154 16.81 10.00 -1.17
C ILE A 154 15.54 9.64 -0.40
N GLY A 155 15.50 8.42 0.17
CA GLY A 155 14.34 7.95 0.91
C GLY A 155 13.26 7.32 0.03
N VAL A 156 12.05 7.83 0.09
CA VAL A 156 10.87 7.32 -0.63
C VAL A 156 10.17 8.46 -1.34
N SER A 157 9.82 8.25 -2.60
CA SER A 157 8.91 9.11 -3.34
C SER A 157 7.56 8.40 -3.52
N ILE A 158 6.47 9.04 -3.09
CA ILE A 158 5.13 8.50 -3.17
C ILE A 158 4.33 9.32 -4.17
N LYS A 159 3.77 8.66 -5.16
CA LYS A 159 3.05 9.31 -6.26
C LYS A 159 1.78 8.51 -6.59
N LYS A 160 0.67 9.22 -6.76
CA LYS A 160 -0.58 8.65 -7.27
C LYS A 160 -0.49 8.59 -8.80
N LEU A 161 -0.96 7.49 -9.39
CA LEU A 161 -1.21 7.42 -10.84
C LEU A 161 -2.54 8.10 -11.18
N PRO A 162 -2.64 8.72 -12.38
CA PRO A 162 -3.92 9.25 -12.87
C PRO A 162 -4.94 8.13 -13.14
N GLU A 163 -4.46 6.94 -13.49
CA GLU A 163 -5.28 5.78 -13.82
C GLU A 163 -5.78 5.06 -12.56
N GLU A 164 -6.99 4.52 -12.65
CA GLU A 164 -7.61 3.69 -11.62
C GLU A 164 -7.77 2.23 -12.10
N VAL A 165 -7.80 1.30 -11.16
CA VAL A 165 -8.13 -0.11 -11.41
C VAL A 165 -9.28 -0.50 -10.49
N GLU A 166 -10.43 -0.90 -11.06
CA GLU A 166 -11.64 -1.26 -10.31
C GLU A 166 -12.01 -0.22 -9.23
N ASN A 167 -12.03 1.05 -9.61
CA ASN A 167 -12.28 2.21 -8.73
C ASN A 167 -11.23 2.38 -7.60
N ALA A 168 -10.12 1.68 -7.66
CA ALA A 168 -9.01 1.86 -6.73
C ALA A 168 -7.92 2.75 -7.31
N ASN A 169 -7.48 3.71 -6.53
CA ASN A 169 -6.35 4.56 -6.88
C ASN A 169 -5.04 3.76 -6.77
N ILE A 170 -4.19 3.85 -7.78
CA ILE A 170 -2.86 3.24 -7.76
C ILE A 170 -1.87 4.24 -7.15
N VAL A 171 -1.22 3.83 -6.06
CA VAL A 171 -0.17 4.63 -5.41
C VAL A 171 1.17 3.95 -5.62
N LEU A 172 2.07 4.65 -6.32
CA LEU A 172 3.43 4.17 -6.60
C LEU A 172 4.39 4.64 -5.50
N TRP A 173 5.17 3.70 -5.00
CA TRP A 173 6.24 3.94 -4.03
C TRP A 173 7.60 3.69 -4.70
N ASP A 174 8.31 4.76 -5.05
CA ASP A 174 9.69 4.69 -5.58
C ASP A 174 10.68 4.69 -4.42
N LEU A 175 11.34 3.57 -4.22
CA LEU A 175 12.24 3.34 -3.10
C LEU A 175 13.70 3.61 -3.51
N ALA A 176 14.44 4.34 -2.66
CA ALA A 176 15.86 4.59 -2.87
C ALA A 176 16.64 3.28 -3.07
N GLY A 177 17.29 3.15 -4.22
CA GLY A 177 18.00 1.93 -4.63
C GLY A 177 19.40 1.75 -4.03
N GLN A 178 19.85 2.68 -3.16
CA GLN A 178 21.13 2.57 -2.52
C GLN A 178 21.11 1.55 -1.39
N SER A 179 22.08 0.65 -1.34
CA SER A 179 22.15 -0.45 -0.35
C SER A 179 22.14 0.00 1.11
N ARG A 180 22.59 1.22 1.42
CA ARG A 180 22.49 1.80 2.77
C ARG A 180 21.06 1.99 3.28
N PHE A 181 20.07 2.00 2.39
CA PHE A 181 18.67 2.11 2.74
C PHE A 181 17.93 0.74 2.76
N SER A 182 18.66 -0.37 2.60
CA SER A 182 18.06 -1.72 2.56
C SER A 182 17.27 -2.06 3.83
N ILE A 183 17.67 -1.56 4.99
CA ILE A 183 16.94 -1.75 6.27
C ILE A 183 15.53 -1.14 6.22
N LEU A 184 15.34 -0.11 5.39
CA LEU A 184 14.04 0.54 5.24
C LEU A 184 13.12 -0.17 4.23
N TRP A 185 13.69 -1.04 3.37
CA TRP A 185 12.90 -1.66 2.29
C TRP A 185 11.77 -2.54 2.84
N ALA A 186 12.01 -3.35 3.87
CA ALA A 186 10.99 -4.17 4.52
C ALA A 186 9.79 -3.32 4.98
N LYS A 187 10.06 -2.24 5.72
CA LYS A 187 9.02 -1.31 6.20
C LYS A 187 8.30 -0.59 5.06
N MET A 188 9.00 -0.31 3.97
CA MET A 188 8.46 0.45 2.85
C MET A 188 7.60 -0.40 1.91
N ILE A 189 7.88 -1.71 1.78
CA ILE A 189 7.05 -2.63 0.99
C ILE A 189 5.87 -3.18 1.77
N ALA A 190 5.84 -3.02 3.09
CA ALA A 190 4.71 -3.45 3.92
C ALA A 190 3.38 -2.99 3.30
N ASN A 191 2.41 -3.89 3.21
CA ASN A 191 1.08 -3.69 2.61
C ASN A 191 1.06 -3.43 1.09
N ALA A 192 2.16 -3.66 0.39
CA ALA A 192 2.12 -3.61 -1.06
C ALA A 192 1.30 -4.77 -1.60
N GLN A 193 0.35 -4.49 -2.49
CA GLN A 193 -0.38 -5.52 -3.24
C GLN A 193 0.42 -6.00 -4.44
N VAL A 194 1.24 -5.11 -5.02
CA VAL A 194 2.13 -5.44 -6.12
C VAL A 194 3.52 -4.89 -5.81
N VAL A 195 4.54 -5.70 -6.06
CA VAL A 195 5.94 -5.27 -6.02
C VAL A 195 6.58 -5.45 -7.38
N VAL A 196 7.08 -4.35 -7.92
CA VAL A 196 7.77 -4.29 -9.22
C VAL A 196 9.28 -4.26 -8.98
N ILE A 197 9.97 -5.33 -9.39
CA ILE A 197 11.43 -5.42 -9.33
C ILE A 197 12.02 -4.92 -10.64
N VAL A 198 12.65 -3.75 -10.62
CA VAL A 198 13.29 -3.16 -11.81
C VAL A 198 14.77 -3.50 -11.84
N THR A 199 15.23 -4.04 -12.98
CA THR A 199 16.65 -4.31 -13.27
C THR A 199 17.11 -3.51 -14.49
N ASP A 200 18.41 -3.29 -14.63
CA ASP A 200 19.00 -2.70 -15.84
C ASP A 200 19.36 -3.76 -16.89
N SER A 201 18.88 -4.98 -16.70
CA SER A 201 19.09 -6.16 -17.57
C SER A 201 20.53 -6.63 -17.71
N THR A 202 21.48 -6.09 -16.96
CA THR A 202 22.82 -6.67 -16.88
C THR A 202 22.82 -7.93 -16.01
N LEU A 203 23.65 -8.93 -16.36
CA LEU A 203 23.70 -10.18 -15.58
C LEU A 203 24.02 -9.92 -14.09
N GLU A 204 24.96 -9.00 -13.81
CA GLU A 204 25.33 -8.63 -12.45
C GLU A 204 24.14 -8.10 -11.66
N ASN A 205 23.42 -7.12 -12.22
CA ASN A 205 22.27 -6.50 -11.55
C ASN A 205 21.14 -7.50 -11.34
N VAL A 206 20.84 -8.32 -12.34
CA VAL A 206 19.81 -9.36 -12.26
C VAL A 206 20.13 -10.38 -11.16
N LEU A 207 21.37 -10.86 -11.07
CA LEU A 207 21.79 -11.77 -10.00
C LEU A 207 21.66 -11.12 -8.60
N ARG A 208 22.05 -9.86 -8.47
CA ARG A 208 21.86 -9.12 -7.22
C ARG A 208 20.38 -8.94 -6.85
N SER A 209 19.53 -8.75 -7.86
CA SER A 209 18.09 -8.52 -7.67
C SER A 209 17.33 -9.74 -7.14
N LYS A 210 17.91 -10.97 -7.21
CA LYS A 210 17.36 -12.14 -6.52
C LYS A 210 17.15 -11.91 -5.02
N LYS A 211 18.04 -11.15 -4.37
CA LYS A 211 17.93 -10.82 -2.95
C LYS A 211 16.68 -9.96 -2.66
N LEU A 212 16.30 -9.08 -3.61
CA LEU A 212 15.09 -8.27 -3.49
C LEU A 212 13.82 -9.14 -3.60
N VAL A 213 13.82 -10.09 -4.53
CA VAL A 213 12.71 -11.05 -4.67
C VAL A 213 12.57 -11.88 -3.38
N SER A 214 13.67 -12.36 -2.80
CA SER A 214 13.63 -13.12 -1.54
C SER A 214 13.08 -12.27 -0.40
N LEU A 215 13.56 -11.03 -0.25
CA LEU A 215 13.06 -10.07 0.75
C LEU A 215 11.55 -9.85 0.62
N VAL A 216 11.05 -9.64 -0.62
CA VAL A 216 9.61 -9.42 -0.84
C VAL A 216 8.79 -10.64 -0.46
N LYS A 217 9.26 -11.85 -0.81
CA LYS A 217 8.56 -13.10 -0.45
C LYS A 217 8.54 -13.36 1.05
N GLU A 218 9.53 -12.88 1.79
CA GLU A 218 9.63 -12.97 3.25
C GLU A 218 8.72 -11.95 3.95
N GLU A 219 8.79 -10.68 3.52
CA GLU A 219 8.14 -9.56 4.20
C GLU A 219 6.67 -9.34 3.79
N VAL A 220 6.33 -9.66 2.54
CA VAL A 220 4.97 -9.49 1.96
C VAL A 220 4.62 -10.67 1.06
N PRO A 221 4.46 -11.86 1.64
CA PRO A 221 4.25 -13.11 0.88
C PRO A 221 3.01 -13.06 -0.04
N ASP A 222 2.01 -12.28 0.33
CA ASP A 222 0.76 -12.11 -0.43
C ASP A 222 0.85 -11.08 -1.56
N ALA A 223 1.99 -10.39 -1.69
CA ALA A 223 2.16 -9.42 -2.78
C ALA A 223 2.43 -10.12 -4.11
N LYS A 224 1.75 -9.68 -5.18
CA LYS A 224 2.12 -10.09 -6.53
C LYS A 224 3.46 -9.47 -6.91
N VAL A 225 4.44 -10.30 -7.23
CA VAL A 225 5.78 -9.85 -7.64
C VAL A 225 5.93 -9.97 -9.15
N ILE A 226 6.32 -8.88 -9.81
CA ILE A 226 6.66 -8.84 -11.23
C ILE A 226 8.06 -8.24 -11.43
N GLY A 227 8.75 -8.68 -12.49
CA GLY A 227 10.03 -8.15 -12.92
C GLY A 227 9.88 -7.18 -14.08
N ILE A 228 10.70 -6.16 -14.12
CA ILE A 228 10.89 -5.27 -15.27
C ILE A 228 12.36 -5.33 -15.68
N ALA A 229 12.58 -5.88 -16.87
CA ALA A 229 13.88 -5.88 -17.54
C ALA A 229 14.00 -4.54 -18.31
N ASN A 230 14.53 -3.52 -17.61
CA ASN A 230 14.70 -2.19 -18.19
C ASN A 230 16.01 -2.08 -19.01
N LYS A 231 16.13 -1.01 -19.79
CA LYS A 231 17.26 -0.70 -20.68
C LYS A 231 17.45 -1.76 -21.78
N GLN A 232 16.33 -2.26 -22.32
CA GLN A 232 16.36 -3.22 -23.44
C GLN A 232 16.90 -2.62 -24.75
N ASP A 233 17.10 -1.32 -24.81
CA ASP A 233 17.82 -0.60 -25.86
C ASP A 233 19.33 -0.83 -25.85
N LEU A 234 19.87 -1.41 -24.78
CA LEU A 234 21.30 -1.69 -24.69
C LEU A 234 21.66 -3.07 -25.28
N PRO A 235 22.74 -3.17 -26.07
CA PRO A 235 23.11 -4.43 -26.76
C PRO A 235 23.55 -5.54 -25.79
N THR A 236 23.90 -5.20 -24.56
CA THR A 236 24.31 -6.15 -23.50
C THR A 236 23.18 -6.57 -22.60
N ALA A 237 21.94 -6.12 -22.85
CA ALA A 237 20.79 -6.43 -22.02
C ALA A 237 20.43 -7.93 -22.15
N LEU A 238 20.22 -8.59 -21.04
CA LEU A 238 19.59 -9.91 -21.01
C LEU A 238 18.12 -9.78 -21.44
N THR A 239 17.62 -10.76 -22.19
CA THR A 239 16.21 -10.75 -22.59
C THR A 239 15.28 -10.86 -21.37
N PRO A 240 14.05 -10.35 -21.45
CA PRO A 240 13.08 -10.42 -20.36
C PRO A 240 12.84 -11.86 -19.87
N GLU A 241 12.82 -12.84 -20.79
CA GLU A 241 12.64 -14.26 -20.46
C GLU A 241 13.81 -14.76 -19.61
N ARG A 242 15.05 -14.38 -19.97
CA ARG A 242 16.24 -14.78 -19.23
C ARG A 242 16.28 -14.12 -17.84
N VAL A 243 15.92 -12.85 -17.75
CA VAL A 243 15.75 -12.14 -16.46
C VAL A 243 14.71 -12.84 -15.61
N GLY A 244 13.55 -13.17 -16.18
CA GLY A 244 12.46 -13.87 -15.50
C GLY A 244 12.86 -15.24 -14.97
N GLN A 245 13.60 -16.03 -15.76
CA GLN A 245 14.15 -17.31 -15.32
C GLN A 245 15.09 -17.16 -14.10
N ILE A 246 15.96 -16.16 -14.14
CA ILE A 246 16.91 -15.92 -13.05
C ILE A 246 16.20 -15.43 -11.78
N LEU A 247 15.25 -14.53 -11.91
CA LEU A 247 14.49 -13.96 -10.77
C LEU A 247 13.36 -14.88 -10.27
N SER A 248 12.92 -15.86 -11.09
CA SER A 248 11.76 -16.71 -10.82
C SER A 248 10.47 -15.90 -10.61
N VAL A 249 10.27 -14.86 -11.45
CA VAL A 249 9.06 -14.04 -11.50
C VAL A 249 8.72 -13.68 -12.96
N SER A 250 7.44 -13.45 -13.24
CA SER A 250 7.00 -12.96 -14.55
C SER A 250 7.68 -11.61 -14.83
N THR A 251 8.42 -11.53 -15.95
CA THR A 251 9.25 -10.37 -16.25
C THR A 251 8.91 -9.81 -17.63
N TYR A 252 8.88 -8.50 -17.74
CA TYR A 252 8.48 -7.78 -18.94
C TYR A 252 9.59 -6.81 -19.37
N GLU A 253 9.69 -6.60 -20.68
CA GLU A 253 10.64 -5.64 -21.25
C GLU A 253 10.24 -4.19 -20.98
N LEU A 254 11.23 -3.32 -20.88
CA LEU A 254 11.05 -1.89 -20.77
C LEU A 254 12.24 -1.12 -21.35
N VAL A 255 11.93 -0.01 -22.00
CA VAL A 255 12.85 1.10 -22.24
C VAL A 255 12.24 2.32 -21.58
N ALA A 256 12.59 2.59 -20.33
CA ALA A 256 11.90 3.56 -19.49
C ALA A 256 12.00 5.02 -20.01
N ILE A 257 12.92 5.28 -20.94
CA ILE A 257 13.06 6.59 -21.61
C ILE A 257 12.19 6.71 -22.86
N ASP A 258 11.51 5.65 -23.30
CA ASP A 258 10.64 5.65 -24.47
C ASP A 258 9.17 5.65 -24.03
N ILE A 259 8.47 6.74 -24.34
CA ILE A 259 7.07 6.95 -23.95
C ILE A 259 6.13 5.90 -24.54
N SER A 260 6.48 5.24 -25.65
CA SER A 260 5.66 4.21 -26.27
C SER A 260 5.42 2.98 -25.37
N TYR A 261 6.28 2.75 -24.38
CA TYR A 261 6.13 1.68 -23.40
C TYR A 261 5.12 1.98 -22.29
N ARG A 262 4.66 3.23 -22.15
CA ARG A 262 3.80 3.68 -21.04
C ARG A 262 2.53 2.86 -20.91
N ASP A 263 1.74 2.78 -21.95
CA ASP A 263 0.43 2.13 -21.90
C ASP A 263 0.55 0.63 -21.64
N ARG A 264 1.55 -0.01 -22.24
CA ARG A 264 1.85 -1.42 -21.98
C ARG A 264 2.23 -1.66 -20.51
N LEU A 265 3.06 -0.79 -19.93
CA LEU A 265 3.46 -0.91 -18.53
C LEU A 265 2.27 -0.72 -17.57
N ILE A 266 1.38 0.22 -17.86
CA ILE A 266 0.13 0.39 -17.11
C ILE A 266 -0.72 -0.88 -17.16
N GLN A 267 -0.88 -1.50 -18.33
CA GLN A 267 -1.63 -2.76 -18.47
C GLN A 267 -0.99 -3.92 -17.70
N ILE A 268 0.34 -4.00 -17.67
CA ILE A 268 1.07 -5.00 -16.89
C ILE A 268 0.78 -4.83 -15.39
N ILE A 269 0.85 -3.60 -14.88
CA ILE A 269 0.56 -3.30 -13.47
C ILE A 269 -0.91 -3.61 -13.14
N ARG A 270 -1.85 -3.19 -13.99
CA ARG A 270 -3.28 -3.50 -13.85
C ARG A 270 -3.53 -4.99 -13.73
N ARG A 271 -2.94 -5.77 -14.64
CA ARG A 271 -3.05 -7.23 -14.62
C ARG A 271 -2.48 -7.83 -13.35
N ALA A 272 -1.32 -7.37 -12.89
CA ALA A 272 -0.71 -7.83 -11.64
C ALA A 272 -1.60 -7.54 -10.41
N ILE A 273 -2.28 -6.39 -10.38
CA ILE A 273 -3.24 -6.04 -9.32
C ILE A 273 -4.42 -7.01 -9.32
N LEU A 274 -5.01 -7.29 -10.49
CA LEU A 274 -6.17 -8.18 -10.63
C LEU A 274 -5.83 -9.63 -10.27
N GLU A 275 -4.67 -10.13 -10.73
CA GLU A 275 -4.20 -11.47 -10.39
C GLU A 275 -3.95 -11.63 -8.87
N GLY A 276 -3.31 -10.63 -8.22
CA GLY A 276 -3.08 -10.64 -6.77
C GLY A 276 -4.36 -10.67 -5.94
N LYS A 277 -5.45 -10.07 -6.43
CA LYS A 277 -6.78 -10.16 -5.78
C LYS A 277 -7.42 -11.54 -5.95
N SER A 278 -7.25 -12.17 -7.11
CA SER A 278 -7.82 -13.49 -7.41
C SER A 278 -7.17 -14.58 -6.58
N ASP A 279 -5.85 -14.52 -6.40
CA ASP A 279 -5.09 -15.48 -5.61
C ASP A 279 -5.53 -15.46 -4.12
N LYS A 280 -5.92 -14.29 -3.58
CA LYS A 280 -6.44 -14.13 -2.20
C LYS A 280 -7.86 -14.67 -1.99
N LYS A 281 -8.69 -14.74 -3.03
CA LYS A 281 -10.06 -15.27 -2.92
C LYS A 281 -10.11 -16.80 -3.01
N SER A 282 -9.00 -17.43 -3.41
CA SER A 282 -8.92 -18.89 -3.61
C SER A 282 -8.24 -19.64 -2.45
N ASN A 283 -7.70 -18.92 -1.46
CA ASN A 283 -7.15 -19.43 -0.22
C ASN A 283 -8.05 -19.07 0.97
#